data_bead7d7fc7632fcea2d289a563eef329
#
_entry.id   bead7d7fc7632fcea2d289a563eef329
#
_cell.length_a   1.000
_cell.length_b   1.000
_cell.length_c   1.000
_cell.angle_alpha   90.00
_cell.angle_beta   90.00
_cell.angle_gamma   90.00
#
_symmetry.space_group_name_H-M   'P 1'
#
loop_
_entity.id
_entity.type
_entity.pdbx_description
1 polymer ?
#
loop_
_entity_poly.entity_id
_entity_poly.type
_entity_poly.pdbx_seq_one_letter_code
_entity_poly.pdbx_strand_id
1 'polypeptide(L)'
;METIGRDLREMQRVPLYSSHVAAMRAEGTVAHYAAGSLIVNLGDPIDRFVYVEDGEIEVVNPFTGERHFPSTLGPTQFMGEISFLNGGVWALPMRAVTDTRVLEVPRAAMLRLMSEIPEMSDIIITVFSARRRRQLDERDGTLVLIGEDIDRNIQRVGEFASRNRLPYASHALGSALARQIATSCAISADHPAVIFGRDHVVSEPTPDKIAKLLGLSYELPDEEAVDVLIVGGGPAGVAAGVYAGAEGLSAMVVEDIAIGGQAGTSSRIENYMGFPTGISGADLV
;
A
#
# COMPACT_ATOMS: atom_id res chain seq x y z
N MET A 1 17.76 -2.98 12.69
CA MET A 1 18.19 -3.69 11.46
C MET A 1 18.73 -2.64 10.50
N GLU A 2 20.04 -2.61 10.29
CA GLU A 2 20.69 -1.64 9.41
C GLU A 2 20.42 -2.04 7.96
N THR A 3 19.41 -1.45 7.34
CA THR A 3 19.14 -1.56 5.91
C THR A 3 19.82 -0.45 5.10
N ILE A 4 20.88 0.15 5.67
CA ILE A 4 21.66 1.17 4.98
C ILE A 4 22.54 0.45 3.94
N GLY A 5 22.14 0.51 2.67
CA GLY A 5 22.96 0.13 1.53
C GLY A 5 22.54 -1.09 0.71
N ARG A 6 21.41 -1.75 1.01
CA ARG A 6 20.86 -2.77 0.10
C ARG A 6 20.13 -2.12 -1.06
N ASP A 7 20.40 -2.60 -2.28
CA ASP A 7 19.67 -2.14 -3.48
C ASP A 7 18.18 -2.46 -3.32
N LEU A 8 17.32 -1.43 -3.35
CA LEU A 8 15.86 -1.59 -3.28
C LEU A 8 15.34 -2.56 -4.35
N ARG A 9 16.01 -2.66 -5.50
CA ARG A 9 15.63 -3.58 -6.58
C ARG A 9 15.80 -5.04 -6.16
N GLU A 10 16.85 -5.36 -5.43
CA GLU A 10 17.08 -6.70 -4.89
C GLU A 10 16.09 -7.01 -3.77
N MET A 11 15.86 -6.07 -2.86
CA MET A 11 14.94 -6.24 -1.75
C MET A 11 13.49 -6.49 -2.19
N GLN A 12 13.05 -5.94 -3.33
CA GLN A 12 11.72 -6.18 -3.89
C GLN A 12 11.50 -7.60 -4.40
N ARG A 13 12.53 -8.43 -4.48
CA ARG A 13 12.53 -9.76 -5.11
C ARG A 13 13.04 -10.88 -4.23
N VAL A 14 13.15 -10.65 -2.92
CA VAL A 14 13.57 -11.70 -1.99
C VAL A 14 12.55 -12.83 -2.04
N PRO A 15 12.95 -14.07 -2.39
CA PRO A 15 12.02 -15.19 -2.51
C PRO A 15 11.64 -15.74 -1.15
N LEU A 16 10.45 -16.30 -1.08
CA LEU A 16 10.02 -17.15 0.05
C LEU A 16 10.73 -18.52 -0.02
N TYR A 17 11.02 -19.10 1.15
CA TYR A 17 11.60 -20.43 1.22
C TYR A 17 10.57 -21.52 0.85
N SER A 18 11.06 -22.70 0.45
CA SER A 18 10.19 -23.83 0.10
C SER A 18 9.28 -24.28 1.26
N SER A 19 9.74 -24.17 2.51
CA SER A 19 8.95 -24.42 3.72
C SER A 19 7.78 -23.43 3.85
N HIS A 20 7.99 -22.16 3.51
CA HIS A 20 6.95 -21.14 3.51
C HIS A 20 5.88 -21.42 2.46
N VAL A 21 6.32 -21.80 1.25
CA VAL A 21 5.41 -22.17 0.17
C VAL A 21 4.60 -23.40 0.53
N ALA A 22 5.20 -24.41 1.22
CA ALA A 22 4.48 -25.58 1.69
C ALA A 22 3.40 -25.22 2.72
N ALA A 23 3.70 -24.32 3.66
CA ALA A 23 2.70 -23.83 4.63
C ALA A 23 1.55 -23.08 3.93
N MET A 24 1.87 -22.22 2.96
CA MET A 24 0.86 -21.52 2.16
C MET A 24 -0.03 -22.48 1.36
N ARG A 25 0.52 -23.58 0.82
CA ARG A 25 -0.26 -24.59 0.08
C ARG A 25 -1.30 -25.31 0.94
N ALA A 26 -1.06 -25.45 2.22
CA ALA A 26 -2.01 -26.06 3.15
C ALA A 26 -3.26 -25.19 3.37
N GLU A 27 -3.13 -23.88 3.16
CA GLU A 27 -4.18 -22.89 3.42
C GLU A 27 -4.74 -22.25 2.14
N GLY A 28 -4.09 -22.45 1.00
CA GLY A 28 -4.40 -21.76 -0.26
C GLY A 28 -4.93 -22.70 -1.33
N THR A 29 -5.31 -22.09 -2.44
CA THR A 29 -5.78 -22.78 -3.65
C THR A 29 -4.94 -22.36 -4.85
N VAL A 30 -4.73 -23.29 -5.78
CA VAL A 30 -4.06 -22.99 -7.05
C VAL A 30 -5.08 -22.43 -8.04
N ALA A 31 -4.76 -21.28 -8.62
CA ALA A 31 -5.54 -20.63 -9.66
C ALA A 31 -4.74 -20.53 -10.98
N HIS A 32 -5.45 -20.50 -12.09
CA HIS A 32 -4.89 -20.38 -13.43
C HIS A 32 -5.48 -19.19 -14.15
N TYR A 33 -4.62 -18.35 -14.72
CA TYR A 33 -4.99 -17.17 -15.46
C TYR A 33 -4.43 -17.25 -16.86
N ALA A 34 -5.30 -17.11 -17.85
CA ALA A 34 -4.88 -17.06 -19.26
C ALA A 34 -4.08 -15.80 -19.54
N ALA A 35 -3.16 -15.86 -20.51
CA ALA A 35 -2.44 -14.69 -20.99
C ALA A 35 -3.39 -13.54 -21.34
N GLY A 36 -3.10 -12.34 -20.88
CA GLY A 36 -3.90 -11.12 -21.08
C GLY A 36 -5.05 -10.94 -20.09
N SER A 37 -5.39 -11.92 -19.24
CA SER A 37 -6.47 -11.76 -18.26
C SER A 37 -6.00 -10.96 -17.03
N LEU A 38 -6.89 -10.15 -16.47
CA LEU A 38 -6.66 -9.47 -15.20
C LEU A 38 -6.76 -10.46 -14.05
N ILE A 39 -5.81 -10.37 -13.13
CA ILE A 39 -5.77 -11.14 -11.88
C ILE A 39 -6.46 -10.37 -10.77
N VAL A 40 -6.24 -9.06 -10.73
CA VAL A 40 -6.89 -8.11 -9.83
C VAL A 40 -7.15 -6.80 -10.56
N ASN A 41 -8.23 -6.11 -10.20
CA ASN A 41 -8.56 -4.79 -10.70
C ASN A 41 -8.18 -3.71 -9.68
N LEU A 42 -8.07 -2.50 -10.17
CA LEU A 42 -7.99 -1.33 -9.32
C LEU A 42 -9.24 -1.25 -8.43
N GLY A 43 -9.06 -0.99 -7.13
CA GLY A 43 -10.16 -0.86 -6.19
C GLY A 43 -10.74 -2.18 -5.66
N ASP A 44 -10.33 -3.33 -6.21
CA ASP A 44 -10.68 -4.62 -5.61
C ASP A 44 -10.13 -4.73 -4.18
N PRO A 45 -10.85 -5.33 -3.22
CA PRO A 45 -10.33 -5.54 -1.88
C PRO A 45 -9.11 -6.48 -1.91
N ILE A 46 -8.13 -6.20 -1.05
CA ILE A 46 -6.98 -7.09 -0.87
C ILE A 46 -7.39 -8.22 0.09
N ASP A 47 -8.10 -9.20 -0.44
CA ASP A 47 -8.67 -10.34 0.29
C ASP A 47 -7.78 -11.58 0.28
N ARG A 48 -6.74 -11.60 -0.56
CA ARG A 48 -5.83 -12.73 -0.73
C ARG A 48 -4.40 -12.33 -1.01
N PHE A 49 -3.48 -13.19 -0.65
CA PHE A 49 -2.07 -13.16 -1.04
C PHE A 49 -1.88 -14.00 -2.29
N VAL A 50 -1.16 -13.53 -3.28
CA VAL A 50 -0.96 -14.21 -4.56
C VAL A 50 0.52 -14.46 -4.80
N TYR A 51 0.91 -15.73 -4.82
CA TYR A 51 2.28 -16.19 -5.07
C TYR A 51 2.37 -16.80 -6.47
N VAL A 52 3.36 -16.39 -7.26
CA VAL A 52 3.55 -16.87 -8.64
C VAL A 52 4.32 -18.19 -8.61
N GLU A 53 3.69 -19.27 -9.09
CA GLU A 53 4.32 -20.57 -9.24
C GLU A 53 4.95 -20.76 -10.62
N ASP A 54 4.24 -20.26 -11.66
CA ASP A 54 4.66 -20.35 -13.06
C ASP A 54 4.03 -19.22 -13.86
N GLY A 55 4.67 -18.79 -14.93
CA GLY A 55 4.20 -17.69 -15.77
C GLY A 55 4.74 -16.33 -15.35
N GLU A 56 4.08 -15.28 -15.77
CA GLU A 56 4.55 -13.89 -15.61
C GLU A 56 3.38 -12.93 -15.43
N ILE A 57 3.52 -11.99 -14.48
CA ILE A 57 2.51 -10.98 -14.15
C ILE A 57 3.11 -9.60 -14.33
N GLU A 58 2.34 -8.69 -14.94
CA GLU A 58 2.69 -7.29 -15.05
C GLU A 58 1.72 -6.39 -14.27
N VAL A 59 2.20 -5.24 -13.85
CA VAL A 59 1.37 -4.14 -13.36
C VAL A 59 0.91 -3.32 -14.56
N VAL A 60 -0.35 -2.98 -14.60
CA VAL A 60 -0.98 -2.23 -15.71
C VAL A 60 -1.21 -0.78 -15.29
N ASN A 61 -0.90 0.16 -16.17
CA ASN A 61 -1.27 1.55 -16.00
C ASN A 61 -2.79 1.68 -16.19
N PRO A 62 -3.54 2.14 -15.18
CA PRO A 62 -5.00 2.19 -15.25
C PRO A 62 -5.52 3.21 -16.26
N PHE A 63 -4.72 4.20 -16.67
CA PHE A 63 -5.11 5.24 -17.62
C PHE A 63 -4.87 4.83 -19.07
N THR A 64 -3.78 4.09 -19.35
CA THR A 64 -3.40 3.70 -20.72
C THR A 64 -3.72 2.24 -21.04
N GLY A 65 -3.85 1.38 -20.04
CA GLY A 65 -3.98 -0.07 -20.23
C GLY A 65 -2.68 -0.77 -20.62
N GLU A 66 -1.58 -0.03 -20.68
CA GLU A 66 -0.25 -0.55 -21.00
C GLU A 66 0.50 -1.00 -19.75
N ARG A 67 1.63 -1.70 -19.94
CA ARG A 67 2.53 -2.06 -18.83
C ARG A 67 2.99 -0.81 -18.09
N HIS A 68 2.84 -0.82 -16.77
CA HIS A 68 3.18 0.32 -15.92
C HIS A 68 4.66 0.36 -15.54
N PHE A 69 5.21 -0.76 -15.07
CA PHE A 69 6.63 -0.89 -14.73
C PHE A 69 7.39 -1.70 -15.78
N PRO A 70 8.66 -1.41 -16.02
CA PRO A 70 9.47 -2.19 -16.96
C PRO A 70 9.70 -3.63 -16.49
N SER A 71 9.55 -3.91 -15.20
CA SER A 71 9.72 -5.23 -14.60
C SER A 71 8.40 -5.94 -14.35
N THR A 72 8.42 -7.25 -14.43
CA THR A 72 7.30 -8.16 -14.16
C THR A 72 7.57 -8.99 -12.91
N LEU A 73 6.55 -9.68 -12.42
CA LEU A 73 6.65 -10.70 -11.39
C LEU A 73 6.64 -12.08 -12.05
N GLY A 74 7.64 -12.89 -11.75
CA GLY A 74 7.77 -14.26 -12.21
C GLY A 74 7.72 -15.28 -11.08
N PRO A 75 8.06 -16.55 -11.36
CA PRO A 75 8.09 -17.60 -10.36
C PRO A 75 8.90 -17.23 -9.12
N THR A 76 8.44 -17.69 -7.96
CA THR A 76 8.96 -17.39 -6.62
C THR A 76 8.67 -15.98 -6.08
N GLN A 77 8.06 -15.13 -6.87
CA GLN A 77 7.64 -13.80 -6.46
C GLN A 77 6.15 -13.78 -6.09
N PHE A 78 5.74 -12.71 -5.43
CA PHE A 78 4.35 -12.56 -4.98
C PHE A 78 3.84 -11.14 -5.23
N MET A 79 2.54 -11.03 -5.42
CA MET A 79 1.84 -9.76 -5.60
C MET A 79 1.67 -9.05 -4.25
N GLY A 80 1.42 -7.76 -4.32
CA GLY A 80 1.04 -6.95 -3.16
C GLY A 80 2.10 -5.94 -2.75
N GLU A 81 1.68 -5.13 -1.81
CA GLU A 81 2.44 -4.08 -1.14
C GLU A 81 1.92 -3.92 0.29
N ILE A 82 2.42 -2.95 1.04
CA ILE A 82 2.14 -2.80 2.48
C ILE A 82 0.64 -2.74 2.84
N SER A 83 -0.23 -2.27 1.93
CA SER A 83 -1.69 -2.23 2.14
C SER A 83 -2.32 -3.61 2.35
N PHE A 84 -1.63 -4.69 1.97
CA PHE A 84 -2.05 -6.05 2.32
C PHE A 84 -2.21 -6.24 3.83
N LEU A 85 -1.35 -5.61 4.63
CA LEU A 85 -1.34 -5.77 6.09
C LEU A 85 -2.56 -5.13 6.77
N ASN A 86 -3.07 -4.04 6.23
CA ASN A 86 -4.23 -3.32 6.79
C ASN A 86 -5.56 -3.62 6.08
N GLY A 87 -5.55 -4.41 4.99
CA GLY A 87 -6.78 -4.79 4.28
C GLY A 87 -7.35 -3.70 3.38
N GLY A 88 -6.49 -2.88 2.79
CA GLY A 88 -6.88 -1.88 1.79
C GLY A 88 -7.35 -2.49 0.46
N VAL A 89 -7.29 -1.69 -0.58
CA VAL A 89 -7.66 -2.08 -1.94
C VAL A 89 -6.43 -2.14 -2.85
N TRP A 90 -6.53 -2.92 -3.93
CA TRP A 90 -5.50 -2.94 -4.96
C TRP A 90 -5.39 -1.56 -5.62
N ALA A 91 -4.26 -0.92 -5.47
CA ALA A 91 -3.98 0.40 -6.02
C ALA A 91 -3.62 0.37 -7.51
N LEU A 92 -3.25 -0.77 -8.05
CA LEU A 92 -2.88 -0.97 -9.45
C LEU A 92 -3.46 -2.29 -9.96
N PRO A 93 -4.02 -2.32 -11.16
CA PRO A 93 -4.45 -3.57 -11.79
C PRO A 93 -3.23 -4.42 -12.14
N MET A 94 -3.38 -5.73 -12.06
CA MET A 94 -2.34 -6.68 -12.43
C MET A 94 -2.87 -7.71 -13.41
N ARG A 95 -2.07 -8.01 -14.44
CA ARG A 95 -2.47 -8.85 -15.58
C ARG A 95 -1.44 -9.94 -15.82
N ALA A 96 -1.92 -11.13 -16.18
CA ALA A 96 -1.08 -12.22 -16.64
C ALA A 96 -0.49 -11.88 -18.03
N VAL A 97 0.83 -11.93 -18.16
CA VAL A 97 1.53 -11.71 -19.45
C VAL A 97 1.51 -12.99 -20.27
N THR A 98 1.70 -14.10 -19.63
CA THR A 98 1.63 -15.47 -20.17
C THR A 98 0.54 -16.26 -19.43
N ASP A 99 0.23 -17.47 -19.87
CA ASP A 99 -0.56 -18.37 -19.04
C ASP A 99 0.14 -18.56 -17.71
N THR A 100 -0.53 -18.20 -16.63
CA THR A 100 0.08 -18.02 -15.31
C THR A 100 -0.63 -18.90 -14.28
N ARG A 101 0.16 -19.61 -13.49
CA ARG A 101 -0.31 -20.40 -12.35
C ARG A 101 0.16 -19.74 -11.06
N VAL A 102 -0.80 -19.49 -10.17
CA VAL A 102 -0.55 -18.86 -8.88
C VAL A 102 -1.11 -19.68 -7.73
N LEU A 103 -0.55 -19.49 -6.55
CA LEU A 103 -1.12 -19.94 -5.30
C LEU A 103 -1.78 -18.75 -4.62
N GLU A 104 -3.10 -18.82 -4.42
CA GLU A 104 -3.90 -17.81 -3.73
C GLU A 104 -4.17 -18.27 -2.31
N VAL A 105 -3.78 -17.46 -1.33
CA VAL A 105 -3.97 -17.70 0.10
C VAL A 105 -4.88 -16.62 0.66
N PRO A 106 -6.02 -16.96 1.30
CA PRO A 106 -6.88 -15.97 1.93
C PRO A 106 -6.08 -15.07 2.88
N ARG A 107 -6.36 -13.76 2.84
CA ARG A 107 -5.60 -12.76 3.62
C ARG A 107 -5.53 -13.14 5.11
N ALA A 108 -6.65 -13.55 5.71
CA ALA A 108 -6.67 -13.92 7.14
C ALA A 108 -5.75 -15.12 7.43
N ALA A 109 -5.71 -16.13 6.55
CA ALA A 109 -4.82 -17.29 6.69
C ALA A 109 -3.35 -16.85 6.52
N MET A 110 -3.07 -15.98 5.55
CA MET A 110 -1.72 -15.48 5.34
C MET A 110 -1.20 -14.65 6.52
N LEU A 111 -2.02 -13.78 7.09
CA LEU A 111 -1.64 -13.02 8.29
C LEU A 111 -1.36 -13.93 9.49
N ARG A 112 -2.15 -15.00 9.66
CA ARG A 112 -1.89 -16.01 10.68
C ARG A 112 -0.55 -16.72 10.44
N LEU A 113 -0.27 -17.18 9.20
CA LEU A 113 1.02 -17.78 8.85
C LEU A 113 2.19 -16.83 9.12
N MET A 114 2.04 -15.55 8.81
CA MET A 114 3.05 -14.55 9.11
C MET A 114 3.29 -14.38 10.61
N SER A 115 2.27 -14.51 11.45
CA SER A 115 2.43 -14.45 12.91
C SER A 115 3.10 -15.72 13.48
N GLU A 116 2.86 -16.88 12.86
CA GLU A 116 3.41 -18.18 13.29
C GLU A 116 4.82 -18.42 12.76
N ILE A 117 5.19 -17.81 11.63
CA ILE A 117 6.48 -18.00 10.93
C ILE A 117 7.18 -16.65 10.78
N PRO A 118 7.96 -16.19 11.79
CA PRO A 118 8.57 -14.87 11.78
C PRO A 118 9.48 -14.60 10.58
N GLU A 119 10.21 -15.60 10.09
CA GLU A 119 11.08 -15.47 8.90
C GLU A 119 10.28 -15.17 7.62
N MET A 120 9.08 -15.77 7.47
CA MET A 120 8.17 -15.46 6.37
C MET A 120 7.67 -14.03 6.47
N SER A 121 7.29 -13.58 7.66
CA SER A 121 6.86 -12.22 7.93
C SER A 121 7.93 -11.21 7.58
N ASP A 122 9.18 -11.44 8.02
CA ASP A 122 10.31 -10.55 7.76
C ASP A 122 10.58 -10.38 6.25
N ILE A 123 10.53 -11.44 5.49
CA ILE A 123 10.68 -11.39 4.02
C ILE A 123 9.56 -10.57 3.39
N ILE A 124 8.30 -10.85 3.73
CA ILE A 124 7.13 -10.21 3.11
C ILE A 124 7.10 -8.71 3.44
N ILE A 125 7.32 -8.35 4.70
CA ILE A 125 7.36 -6.95 5.14
C ILE A 125 8.51 -6.21 4.46
N THR A 126 9.68 -6.83 4.35
CA THR A 126 10.84 -6.25 3.67
C THR A 126 10.53 -5.95 2.20
N VAL A 127 9.94 -6.92 1.48
CA VAL A 127 9.57 -6.76 0.07
C VAL A 127 8.51 -5.67 -0.10
N PHE A 128 7.47 -5.68 0.73
CA PHE A 128 6.39 -4.71 0.66
C PHE A 128 6.87 -3.29 0.98
N SER A 129 7.71 -3.13 1.99
CA SER A 129 8.30 -1.84 2.36
C SER A 129 9.21 -1.29 1.25
N ALA A 130 10.01 -2.16 0.61
CA ALA A 130 10.86 -1.75 -0.50
C ALA A 130 10.05 -1.31 -1.73
N ARG A 131 8.93 -1.99 -2.03
CA ARG A 131 8.01 -1.60 -3.11
C ARG A 131 7.34 -0.26 -2.82
N ARG A 132 6.85 -0.07 -1.60
CA ARG A 132 6.23 1.20 -1.18
C ARG A 132 7.23 2.36 -1.26
N ARG A 133 8.45 2.17 -0.77
CA ARG A 133 9.49 3.20 -0.84
C ARG A 133 9.77 3.59 -2.29
N ARG A 134 9.89 2.62 -3.20
CA ARG A 134 10.07 2.90 -4.62
C ARG A 134 8.93 3.72 -5.21
N GLN A 135 7.68 3.34 -4.95
CA GLN A 135 6.51 4.08 -5.45
C GLN A 135 6.49 5.54 -4.95
N LEU A 136 6.87 5.76 -3.69
CA LEU A 136 6.98 7.11 -3.13
C LEU A 136 8.11 7.93 -3.77
N ASP A 137 9.28 7.32 -3.98
CA ASP A 137 10.44 7.97 -4.59
C ASP A 137 10.18 8.34 -6.05
N GLU A 138 9.51 7.47 -6.79
CA GLU A 138 9.12 7.68 -8.19
C GLU A 138 7.88 8.57 -8.34
N ARG A 139 7.22 8.95 -7.22
CA ARG A 139 5.92 9.64 -7.20
C ARG A 139 4.89 8.98 -8.10
N ASP A 140 4.90 7.67 -8.05
CA ASP A 140 4.12 6.82 -8.93
C ASP A 140 2.95 6.21 -8.17
N GLY A 141 1.76 6.68 -8.47
CA GLY A 141 0.53 6.25 -7.81
C GLY A 141 -0.68 6.43 -8.69
N THR A 142 -1.70 5.67 -8.41
CA THR A 142 -3.01 5.75 -9.06
C THR A 142 -3.87 6.89 -8.56
N LEU A 143 -3.47 7.53 -7.46
CA LEU A 143 -4.09 8.76 -6.98
C LEU A 143 -3.44 9.93 -7.72
N VAL A 144 -4.24 10.65 -8.49
CA VAL A 144 -3.78 11.82 -9.26
C VAL A 144 -4.52 13.05 -8.77
N LEU A 145 -3.74 14.06 -8.43
CA LEU A 145 -4.22 15.38 -8.06
C LEU A 145 -3.98 16.34 -9.22
N ILE A 146 -5.03 16.96 -9.71
CA ILE A 146 -4.96 18.02 -10.72
C ILE A 146 -5.45 19.29 -10.05
N GLY A 147 -4.61 20.32 -9.99
CA GLY A 147 -4.99 21.58 -9.36
C GLY A 147 -3.84 22.55 -9.27
N GLU A 148 -4.12 23.73 -8.69
CA GLU A 148 -3.12 24.73 -8.39
C GLU A 148 -2.75 24.69 -6.91
N ASP A 149 -1.58 25.25 -6.57
CA ASP A 149 -1.06 25.29 -5.19
C ASP A 149 -1.95 26.09 -4.22
N ILE A 150 -2.88 26.89 -4.75
CA ILE A 150 -3.84 27.67 -3.97
C ILE A 150 -5.16 26.94 -3.67
N ASP A 151 -5.40 25.78 -4.30
CA ASP A 151 -6.62 25.02 -4.07
C ASP A 151 -6.54 24.27 -2.73
N ARG A 152 -7.38 24.72 -1.77
CA ARG A 152 -7.37 24.18 -0.41
C ARG A 152 -7.74 22.70 -0.35
N ASN A 153 -8.62 22.21 -1.22
CA ASN A 153 -9.03 20.81 -1.19
C ASN A 153 -7.91 19.93 -1.74
N ILE A 154 -7.27 20.34 -2.83
CA ILE A 154 -6.11 19.65 -3.40
C ILE A 154 -4.96 19.62 -2.40
N GLN A 155 -4.66 20.74 -1.74
CA GLN A 155 -3.62 20.80 -0.71
C GLN A 155 -3.90 19.85 0.47
N ARG A 156 -5.14 19.84 0.98
CA ARG A 156 -5.54 18.95 2.09
C ARG A 156 -5.42 17.48 1.74
N VAL A 157 -5.84 17.12 0.52
CA VAL A 157 -5.70 15.74 0.03
C VAL A 157 -4.22 15.39 -0.17
N GLY A 158 -3.42 16.30 -0.73
CA GLY A 158 -1.97 16.10 -0.91
C GLY A 158 -1.25 15.95 0.43
N GLU A 159 -1.59 16.76 1.43
CA GLU A 159 -1.05 16.64 2.78
C GLU A 159 -1.44 15.32 3.43
N PHE A 160 -2.71 14.93 3.35
CA PHE A 160 -3.21 13.65 3.83
C PHE A 160 -2.46 12.48 3.15
N ALA A 161 -2.36 12.50 1.82
CA ALA A 161 -1.65 11.47 1.07
C ALA A 161 -0.17 11.39 1.47
N SER A 162 0.51 12.54 1.57
CA SER A 162 1.92 12.60 1.99
C SER A 162 2.13 12.05 3.40
N ARG A 163 1.31 12.44 4.36
CA ARG A 163 1.41 11.97 5.76
C ARG A 163 1.11 10.50 5.90
N ASN A 164 0.15 9.99 5.13
CA ASN A 164 -0.20 8.56 5.12
C ASN A 164 0.67 7.74 4.15
N ARG A 165 1.70 8.37 3.55
CA ARG A 165 2.60 7.71 2.59
C ARG A 165 1.87 7.01 1.46
N LEU A 166 0.82 7.66 1.00
CA LEU A 166 0.09 7.21 -0.18
C LEU A 166 0.81 7.73 -1.42
N PRO A 167 1.22 6.88 -2.34
CA PRO A 167 1.79 7.33 -3.59
C PRO A 167 0.75 8.11 -4.39
N TYR A 168 1.11 9.31 -4.83
CA TYR A 168 0.25 10.12 -5.68
C TYR A 168 1.07 10.94 -6.68
N ALA A 169 0.47 11.22 -7.81
CA ALA A 169 0.99 12.17 -8.79
C ALA A 169 0.24 13.51 -8.66
N SER A 170 0.96 14.62 -8.77
CA SER A 170 0.36 15.97 -8.76
C SER A 170 0.71 16.69 -10.06
N HIS A 171 -0.30 17.26 -10.71
CA HIS A 171 -0.16 17.96 -11.97
C HIS A 171 -0.83 19.32 -11.89
N ALA A 172 -0.10 20.35 -12.34
CA ALA A 172 -0.66 21.71 -12.44
C ALA A 172 -1.86 21.72 -13.41
N LEU A 173 -2.88 22.47 -13.04
CA LEU A 173 -4.05 22.70 -13.87
C LEU A 173 -3.62 23.20 -15.26
N GLY A 174 -4.21 22.67 -16.32
CA GLY A 174 -3.90 23.07 -17.69
C GLY A 174 -2.55 22.54 -18.24
N SER A 175 -1.76 21.77 -17.48
CA SER A 175 -0.58 21.09 -18.01
C SER A 175 -0.95 20.06 -19.09
N ALA A 176 -0.01 19.72 -19.97
CA ALA A 176 -0.27 18.74 -21.03
C ALA A 176 -0.71 17.38 -20.49
N LEU A 177 -0.08 16.94 -19.40
CA LEU A 177 -0.39 15.67 -18.76
C LEU A 177 -1.73 15.70 -18.03
N ALA A 178 -2.06 16.83 -17.33
CA ALA A 178 -3.37 17.00 -16.71
C ALA A 178 -4.50 16.93 -17.76
N ARG A 179 -4.33 17.57 -18.92
CA ARG A 179 -5.28 17.50 -20.02
C ARG A 179 -5.44 16.08 -20.60
N GLN A 180 -4.35 15.37 -20.77
CA GLN A 180 -4.38 13.99 -21.23
C GLN A 180 -5.15 13.08 -20.25
N ILE A 181 -4.87 13.19 -18.95
CA ILE A 181 -5.56 12.43 -17.90
C ILE A 181 -7.05 12.82 -17.87
N ALA A 182 -7.36 14.12 -17.85
CA ALA A 182 -8.75 14.60 -17.86
C ALA A 182 -9.54 14.05 -19.06
N THR A 183 -8.94 14.03 -20.25
CA THR A 183 -9.54 13.44 -21.46
C THR A 183 -9.79 11.94 -21.29
N SER A 184 -8.84 11.20 -20.72
CA SER A 184 -8.99 9.75 -20.51
C SER A 184 -10.07 9.41 -19.48
N CYS A 185 -10.34 10.31 -18.54
CA CYS A 185 -11.36 10.17 -17.49
C CYS A 185 -12.69 10.87 -17.85
N ALA A 186 -12.81 11.41 -19.06
CA ALA A 186 -13.99 12.15 -19.55
C ALA A 186 -14.43 13.32 -18.63
N ILE A 187 -13.47 14.06 -18.05
CA ILE A 187 -13.70 15.23 -17.21
C ILE A 187 -13.16 16.52 -17.85
N SER A 188 -13.62 17.67 -17.36
CA SER A 188 -13.08 18.96 -17.77
C SER A 188 -11.63 19.12 -17.30
N ALA A 189 -10.76 19.63 -18.18
CA ALA A 189 -9.38 19.93 -17.85
C ALA A 189 -9.20 21.29 -17.15
N ASP A 190 -10.28 22.06 -17.00
CA ASP A 190 -10.24 23.44 -16.51
C ASP A 190 -10.56 23.57 -15.00
N HIS A 191 -10.87 22.44 -14.35
CA HIS A 191 -11.21 22.41 -12.93
C HIS A 191 -10.30 21.46 -12.15
N PRO A 192 -10.01 21.82 -10.88
CA PRO A 192 -9.29 20.92 -9.99
C PRO A 192 -10.02 19.58 -9.83
N ALA A 193 -9.27 18.50 -9.82
CA ALA A 193 -9.82 17.15 -9.69
C ALA A 193 -8.89 16.24 -8.90
N VAL A 194 -9.47 15.30 -8.17
CA VAL A 194 -8.77 14.13 -7.61
C VAL A 194 -9.32 12.90 -8.29
N ILE A 195 -8.42 12.10 -8.83
CA ILE A 195 -8.75 10.93 -9.64
C ILE A 195 -8.08 9.71 -9.03
N PHE A 196 -8.82 8.63 -8.88
CA PHE A 196 -8.27 7.34 -8.49
C PHE A 196 -8.51 6.33 -9.62
N GLY A 197 -7.43 5.96 -10.29
CA GLY A 197 -7.54 5.17 -11.51
C GLY A 197 -8.23 5.95 -12.63
N ARG A 198 -8.89 5.22 -13.53
CA ARG A 198 -9.54 5.83 -14.70
C ARG A 198 -10.99 6.24 -14.46
N ASP A 199 -11.68 5.52 -13.58
CA ASP A 199 -13.14 5.56 -13.50
C ASP A 199 -13.65 6.28 -12.24
N HIS A 200 -12.77 6.60 -11.28
CA HIS A 200 -13.16 7.23 -10.03
C HIS A 200 -12.66 8.67 -9.93
N VAL A 201 -13.49 9.60 -10.38
CA VAL A 201 -13.29 11.04 -10.15
C VAL A 201 -13.95 11.42 -8.85
N VAL A 202 -13.19 11.95 -7.90
CA VAL A 202 -13.69 12.35 -6.58
C VAL A 202 -14.21 13.77 -6.64
N SER A 203 -15.54 13.92 -6.65
CA SER A 203 -16.19 15.22 -6.52
C SER A 203 -16.02 15.77 -5.11
N GLU A 204 -15.64 17.06 -5.01
CA GLU A 204 -15.38 17.71 -3.72
C GLU A 204 -14.45 16.88 -2.84
N PRO A 205 -13.18 16.71 -3.23
CA PRO A 205 -12.26 15.81 -2.55
C PRO A 205 -11.98 16.26 -1.12
N THR A 206 -12.07 15.30 -0.20
CA THR A 206 -11.70 15.46 1.21
C THR A 206 -10.82 14.29 1.64
N PRO A 207 -9.98 14.44 2.67
CA PRO A 207 -9.21 13.33 3.23
C PRO A 207 -10.05 12.10 3.56
N ASP A 208 -11.22 12.27 4.16
CA ASP A 208 -12.14 11.18 4.50
C ASP A 208 -12.64 10.42 3.26
N LYS A 209 -13.04 11.14 2.20
CA LYS A 209 -13.43 10.50 0.94
C LYS A 209 -12.29 9.69 0.32
N ILE A 210 -11.07 10.20 0.41
CA ILE A 210 -9.88 9.49 -0.10
C ILE A 210 -9.56 8.28 0.78
N ALA A 211 -9.63 8.41 2.10
CA ALA A 211 -9.45 7.29 3.02
C ALA A 211 -10.46 6.16 2.74
N LYS A 212 -11.74 6.49 2.57
CA LYS A 212 -12.79 5.51 2.20
C LYS A 212 -12.52 4.85 0.85
N LEU A 213 -12.16 5.64 -0.15
CA LEU A 213 -11.87 5.15 -1.50
C LEU A 213 -10.69 4.16 -1.51
N LEU A 214 -9.68 4.41 -0.67
CA LEU A 214 -8.49 3.58 -0.55
C LEU A 214 -8.64 2.43 0.46
N GLY A 215 -9.82 2.27 1.08
CA GLY A 215 -10.06 1.24 2.09
C GLY A 215 -9.27 1.47 3.38
N LEU A 216 -8.88 2.72 3.67
CA LEU A 216 -8.14 3.11 4.87
C LEU A 216 -9.07 3.57 5.99
N SER A 217 -10.36 3.74 5.71
CA SER A 217 -11.35 4.12 6.71
C SER A 217 -11.86 2.86 7.40
N TYR A 218 -11.73 2.81 8.72
CA TYR A 218 -12.32 1.75 9.53
C TYR A 218 -13.66 2.23 10.09
N GLU A 219 -14.74 1.54 9.74
CA GLU A 219 -16.05 1.79 10.35
C GLU A 219 -16.14 0.93 11.61
N LEU A 220 -16.17 1.61 12.76
CA LEU A 220 -16.32 0.94 14.05
C LEU A 220 -17.69 0.27 14.10
N PRO A 221 -17.77 -1.04 14.41
CA PRO A 221 -19.02 -1.67 14.79
C PRO A 221 -19.62 -0.97 16.02
N ASP A 222 -20.95 -0.93 16.13
CA ASP A 222 -21.67 -0.24 17.22
C ASP A 222 -21.27 -0.75 18.63
N GLU A 223 -20.74 -1.96 18.76
CA GLU A 223 -20.36 -2.60 20.01
C GLU A 223 -18.99 -3.30 19.91
N GLU A 224 -17.94 -2.59 19.49
CA GLU A 224 -16.60 -3.15 19.52
C GLU A 224 -15.95 -2.89 20.89
N ALA A 225 -15.57 -3.97 21.58
CA ALA A 225 -14.84 -3.90 22.83
C ALA A 225 -13.36 -4.27 22.59
N VAL A 226 -12.46 -3.42 23.05
CA VAL A 226 -11.02 -3.65 23.02
C VAL A 226 -10.47 -3.54 24.45
N ASP A 227 -9.36 -4.24 24.73
CA ASP A 227 -8.71 -4.16 26.04
C ASP A 227 -8.06 -2.79 26.25
N VAL A 228 -7.54 -2.19 25.16
CA VAL A 228 -6.82 -0.91 25.20
C VAL A 228 -7.26 -0.01 24.05
N LEU A 229 -7.84 1.15 24.38
CA LEU A 229 -8.08 2.22 23.41
C LEU A 229 -7.00 3.29 23.55
N ILE A 230 -6.26 3.54 22.47
CA ILE A 230 -5.18 4.51 22.40
C ILE A 230 -5.66 5.69 21.54
N VAL A 231 -5.71 6.87 22.12
CA VAL A 231 -6.09 8.10 21.41
C VAL A 231 -4.82 8.88 21.05
N GLY A 232 -4.56 8.98 19.76
CA GLY A 232 -3.37 9.57 19.17
C GLY A 232 -2.33 8.54 18.73
N GLY A 233 -2.07 8.51 17.42
CA GLY A 233 -1.11 7.61 16.77
C GLY A 233 0.31 8.17 16.68
N GLY A 234 0.70 9.13 17.53
CA GLY A 234 2.08 9.60 17.62
C GLY A 234 3.05 8.52 18.19
N PRO A 235 4.35 8.82 18.36
CA PRO A 235 5.34 7.83 18.80
C PRO A 235 4.97 7.08 20.09
N ALA A 236 4.33 7.77 21.03
CA ALA A 236 3.88 7.16 22.27
C ALA A 236 2.69 6.20 22.04
N GLY A 237 1.73 6.60 21.20
CA GLY A 237 0.59 5.76 20.86
C GLY A 237 0.99 4.52 20.06
N VAL A 238 1.91 4.68 19.10
CA VAL A 238 2.50 3.56 18.36
C VAL A 238 3.19 2.60 19.31
N ALA A 239 4.05 3.10 20.21
CA ALA A 239 4.72 2.26 21.22
C ALA A 239 3.70 1.53 22.10
N ALA A 240 2.68 2.24 22.59
CA ALA A 240 1.64 1.63 23.42
C ALA A 240 0.89 0.52 22.67
N GLY A 241 0.56 0.72 21.39
CA GLY A 241 -0.09 -0.30 20.55
C GLY A 241 0.79 -1.53 20.33
N VAL A 242 2.07 -1.33 20.06
CA VAL A 242 3.04 -2.43 19.92
C VAL A 242 3.15 -3.24 21.21
N TYR A 243 3.29 -2.58 22.36
CA TYR A 243 3.37 -3.27 23.65
C TYR A 243 2.05 -3.98 24.00
N ALA A 244 0.92 -3.36 23.78
CA ALA A 244 -0.38 -4.01 24.01
C ALA A 244 -0.51 -5.30 23.17
N GLY A 245 -0.18 -5.23 21.89
CA GLY A 245 -0.19 -6.40 21.01
C GLY A 245 0.84 -7.47 21.42
N ALA A 246 2.02 -7.08 21.89
CA ALA A 246 3.05 -8.01 22.38
C ALA A 246 2.61 -8.75 23.65
N GLU A 247 1.78 -8.12 24.49
CA GLU A 247 1.18 -8.74 25.69
C GLU A 247 -0.11 -9.52 25.37
N GLY A 248 -0.49 -9.61 24.09
CA GLY A 248 -1.68 -10.35 23.66
C GLY A 248 -3.01 -9.64 23.91
N LEU A 249 -2.98 -8.33 24.17
CA LEU A 249 -4.15 -7.51 24.35
C LEU A 249 -4.73 -7.06 22.98
N SER A 250 -6.04 -6.99 22.88
CA SER A 250 -6.70 -6.31 21.78
C SER A 250 -6.55 -4.80 21.95
N ALA A 251 -5.94 -4.13 20.98
CA ALA A 251 -5.68 -2.70 21.05
C ALA A 251 -6.19 -1.98 19.81
N MET A 252 -6.79 -0.81 20.03
CA MET A 252 -7.22 0.10 18.96
C MET A 252 -6.50 1.44 19.11
N VAL A 253 -5.90 1.90 18.02
CA VAL A 253 -5.28 3.23 17.95
C VAL A 253 -6.17 4.12 17.10
N VAL A 254 -6.64 5.23 17.65
CA VAL A 254 -7.46 6.23 16.93
C VAL A 254 -6.59 7.47 16.66
N GLU A 255 -6.50 7.84 15.40
CA GLU A 255 -5.73 8.99 14.91
C GLU A 255 -6.53 9.71 13.82
N ASP A 256 -6.50 11.03 13.81
CA ASP A 256 -7.34 11.84 12.90
C ASP A 256 -6.64 12.23 11.58
N ILE A 257 -5.30 12.18 11.54
CA ILE A 257 -4.54 12.61 10.36
C ILE A 257 -3.70 11.45 9.78
N ALA A 258 -2.73 10.98 10.54
CA ALA A 258 -1.84 9.90 10.12
C ALA A 258 -1.07 9.33 11.31
N ILE A 259 -0.90 8.01 11.32
CA ILE A 259 -0.05 7.31 12.29
C ILE A 259 1.38 7.87 12.23
N GLY A 260 2.01 8.04 13.38
CA GLY A 260 3.33 8.63 13.54
C GLY A 260 3.32 10.09 13.99
N GLY A 261 2.21 10.78 13.84
CA GLY A 261 2.05 12.18 14.21
C GLY A 261 3.15 13.05 13.58
N GLN A 262 3.67 14.02 14.32
CA GLN A 262 4.76 14.86 13.82
C GLN A 262 6.10 14.12 13.68
N ALA A 263 6.35 13.12 14.50
CA ALA A 263 7.58 12.33 14.40
C ALA A 263 7.66 11.55 13.07
N GLY A 264 6.52 11.10 12.54
CA GLY A 264 6.44 10.41 11.25
C GLY A 264 7.00 11.22 10.07
N THR A 265 7.07 12.56 10.18
CA THR A 265 7.62 13.46 9.15
C THR A 265 9.10 13.79 9.34
N SER A 266 9.71 13.36 10.46
CA SER A 266 11.10 13.67 10.76
C SER A 266 12.04 12.86 9.88
N SER A 267 13.02 13.52 9.26
CA SER A 267 14.03 12.85 8.43
C SER A 267 14.92 11.93 9.28
N ARG A 268 15.19 12.30 10.55
CA ARG A 268 15.96 11.52 11.51
C ARG A 268 15.56 11.84 12.94
N ILE A 269 15.38 10.79 13.74
CA ILE A 269 15.09 10.85 15.17
C ILE A 269 16.27 10.19 15.87
N GLU A 270 17.04 10.94 16.66
CA GLU A 270 18.28 10.47 17.28
C GLU A 270 18.10 10.12 18.77
N ASN A 271 16.96 10.47 19.34
CA ASN A 271 16.67 10.32 20.77
C ASN A 271 15.56 9.30 21.06
N TYR A 272 15.24 8.40 20.13
CA TYR A 272 14.28 7.32 20.36
C TYR A 272 15.01 6.08 20.87
N MET A 273 14.57 5.52 22.00
CA MET A 273 15.20 4.36 22.61
C MET A 273 15.10 3.13 21.68
N GLY A 274 16.20 2.36 21.64
CA GLY A 274 16.31 1.18 20.78
C GLY A 274 16.98 1.45 19.43
N PHE A 275 17.22 2.72 19.08
CA PHE A 275 17.83 3.11 17.79
C PHE A 275 19.08 3.98 18.02
N PRO A 276 20.21 3.38 18.42
CA PRO A 276 21.42 4.14 18.81
C PRO A 276 22.04 4.94 17.64
N THR A 277 21.75 4.56 16.40
CA THR A 277 22.19 5.30 15.20
C THR A 277 21.14 6.29 14.68
N GLY A 278 20.01 6.42 15.40
CA GLY A 278 18.84 7.15 14.94
C GLY A 278 17.98 6.33 13.97
N ILE A 279 16.75 6.79 13.79
CA ILE A 279 15.75 6.21 12.86
C ILE A 279 15.02 7.33 12.15
N SER A 280 14.63 7.15 10.89
CA SER A 280 13.72 8.11 10.26
C SER A 280 12.31 7.98 10.85
N GLY A 281 11.57 9.08 10.91
CA GLY A 281 10.17 9.02 11.32
C GLY A 281 9.37 8.06 10.44
N ALA A 282 9.80 7.95 9.20
CA ALA A 282 9.25 7.04 8.21
C ALA A 282 9.44 5.55 8.56
N ASP A 283 10.55 5.19 9.13
CA ASP A 283 10.86 3.80 9.48
C ASP A 283 10.38 3.44 10.91
N LEU A 284 10.11 4.46 11.74
CA LEU A 284 9.57 4.27 13.09
C LEU A 284 8.09 3.88 13.08
N VAL A 285 7.34 4.32 12.09
CA VAL A 285 5.88 4.18 11.96
C VAL A 285 5.51 3.14 10.93
#